data_34fc7de245c1052fdc16d3d34f14b258
#
_entry.id   34fc7de245c1052fdc16d3d34f14b258
#
_cell.length_a   1.000
_cell.length_b   1.000
_cell.length_c   1.000
_cell.angle_alpha   90.00
_cell.angle_beta   90.00
_cell.angle_gamma   90.00
#
_symmetry.space_group_name_H-M   'P 1'
#
loop_
_entity.id
_entity.type
_entity.pdbx_description
1 polymer ?
#
loop_
_entity_poly.entity_id
_entity_poly.type
_entity_poly.pdbx_seq_one_letter_code
_entity_poly.pdbx_strand_id
1 'polypeptide(L)'
;MIDPDAPDPDIQIPFPMKPASYLIITAACIVALSSCDTGLFSQMDKALDEVEQGLGYVNTLETKDVRKMADWFERRGDDGQKGRALYCLGRNQFNDGDFPAAIVSYTRGLEYSVKAADTLRVARICYDMAHTCNASGNSTDEMMYLARSAEAFKVAGFQRESQQALLEIGQAESGLGRYGAAEDIFKSVLFDAHEMRDTLLEARCLESYAALAMSKDTLDPALAIDLLSRAARDLDFPLSSSDKGILAYAYSVAGKSSESQRWLLEARATAETDAEIADVNFREYQIFSRGGDSKKALASLEKVMEYANRTQSAALSEAVAASQRDYIQGQAEADRERLLAARLKLWVLALGALLALAAVSAVYFVRRAEARRKLEAERLETEKFMNIAEDLQARLSRPVSKAGLKDIDRFNVLERLCEQYYVYEGTDNLQPKVLKEVKSIVEGLRGDRKTQRGLEAMLDQTMDSVMSRLRAEFPSWKEDDFLLFCFTAAGFSSTTISALMGKEKSVIYNRVWRLKGRISASDSPQKEFFLSALDKK
;
A
#
# COMPACT_ATOMS: atom_id res chain seq x y z
N MET A 1 -66.50 17.88 -46.14
CA MET A 1 -66.02 18.60 -44.96
C MET A 1 -65.64 17.52 -43.95
N ILE A 2 -64.37 17.19 -43.88
CA ILE A 2 -63.80 16.20 -42.95
C ILE A 2 -63.22 17.01 -41.79
N ASP A 3 -63.66 16.70 -40.57
CA ASP A 3 -63.22 17.34 -39.36
C ASP A 3 -61.78 16.86 -39.04
N PRO A 4 -60.81 17.74 -38.91
CA PRO A 4 -59.43 17.35 -38.74
C PRO A 4 -59.02 16.99 -37.30
N ASP A 5 -59.99 16.96 -36.33
CA ASP A 5 -59.69 16.78 -34.90
C ASP A 5 -60.22 15.46 -34.31
N ALA A 6 -60.60 14.47 -35.12
CA ALA A 6 -61.04 13.17 -34.61
C ALA A 6 -59.80 12.28 -34.28
N PRO A 7 -59.70 11.73 -33.09
CA PRO A 7 -58.56 10.87 -32.71
C PRO A 7 -58.67 9.50 -33.38
N ASP A 8 -57.56 8.99 -33.93
CA ASP A 8 -57.35 7.69 -34.52
C ASP A 8 -57.67 6.56 -33.50
N PRO A 9 -58.57 5.59 -33.80
CA PRO A 9 -59.00 4.60 -32.83
C PRO A 9 -58.03 3.45 -32.56
N ASP A 10 -56.85 3.40 -33.19
CA ASP A 10 -55.94 2.23 -33.10
C ASP A 10 -54.66 2.41 -32.26
N ILE A 11 -54.53 3.45 -31.50
CA ILE A 11 -53.40 3.57 -30.54
C ILE A 11 -53.84 3.00 -29.18
N GLN A 12 -53.61 1.71 -28.97
CA GLN A 12 -53.65 1.08 -27.65
C GLN A 12 -52.48 1.56 -26.82
N ILE A 13 -52.73 2.53 -25.92
CA ILE A 13 -51.78 2.96 -24.92
C ILE A 13 -51.70 1.85 -23.85
N PRO A 14 -50.51 1.25 -23.59
CA PRO A 14 -50.40 0.25 -22.52
C PRO A 14 -50.70 0.93 -21.18
N PHE A 15 -51.64 0.34 -20.43
CA PHE A 15 -52.02 0.78 -19.09
C PHE A 15 -50.76 0.91 -18.19
N PRO A 16 -50.61 1.98 -17.43
CA PRO A 16 -49.52 2.10 -16.47
C PRO A 16 -49.63 0.98 -15.42
N MET A 17 -48.62 0.14 -15.32
CA MET A 17 -48.53 -0.90 -14.29
C MET A 17 -48.69 -0.25 -12.91
N LYS A 18 -49.45 -0.87 -12.01
CA LYS A 18 -49.67 -0.39 -10.64
C LYS A 18 -48.32 -0.27 -9.93
N PRO A 19 -48.09 0.76 -9.09
CA PRO A 19 -46.82 0.96 -8.40
C PRO A 19 -46.35 -0.24 -7.56
N ALA A 20 -47.28 -1.08 -7.11
CA ALA A 20 -46.98 -2.34 -6.43
C ALA A 20 -46.25 -3.36 -7.34
N SER A 21 -46.50 -3.36 -8.66
CA SER A 21 -45.85 -4.28 -9.61
C SER A 21 -44.37 -3.90 -9.84
N TYR A 22 -44.01 -2.62 -9.80
CA TYR A 22 -42.61 -2.16 -9.86
C TYR A 22 -41.83 -2.54 -8.60
N LEU A 23 -42.47 -2.47 -7.42
CA LEU A 23 -41.86 -2.88 -6.15
C LEU A 23 -41.58 -4.40 -6.12
N ILE A 24 -42.47 -5.22 -6.68
CA ILE A 24 -42.30 -6.68 -6.76
C ILE A 24 -41.19 -7.04 -7.76
N ILE A 25 -41.11 -6.38 -8.91
CA ILE A 25 -40.08 -6.62 -9.91
C ILE A 25 -38.71 -6.19 -9.39
N THR A 26 -38.62 -5.04 -8.74
CA THR A 26 -37.34 -4.57 -8.11
C THR A 26 -36.92 -5.47 -6.95
N ALA A 27 -37.86 -5.91 -6.11
CA ALA A 27 -37.57 -6.88 -5.04
C ALA A 27 -37.14 -8.25 -5.59
N ALA A 28 -37.79 -8.76 -6.64
CA ALA A 28 -37.41 -10.00 -7.31
C ALA A 28 -36.03 -9.89 -8.00
N CYS A 29 -35.70 -8.75 -8.62
CA CYS A 29 -34.38 -8.50 -9.19
C CYS A 29 -33.30 -8.42 -8.10
N ILE A 30 -33.57 -7.77 -6.96
CA ILE A 30 -32.65 -7.72 -5.83
C ILE A 30 -32.41 -9.11 -5.23
N VAL A 31 -33.46 -9.92 -5.07
CA VAL A 31 -33.34 -11.30 -4.57
C VAL A 31 -32.61 -12.20 -5.57
N ALA A 32 -32.85 -12.05 -6.88
CA ALA A 32 -32.16 -12.81 -7.91
C ALA A 32 -30.66 -12.42 -7.99
N LEU A 33 -30.33 -11.14 -7.86
CA LEU A 33 -28.95 -10.67 -7.80
C LEU A 33 -28.24 -11.15 -6.54
N SER A 34 -28.90 -11.17 -5.38
CA SER A 34 -28.31 -11.68 -4.14
C SER A 34 -28.14 -13.20 -4.15
N SER A 35 -29.00 -13.96 -4.78
CA SER A 35 -28.87 -15.43 -4.88
C SER A 35 -27.76 -15.85 -5.87
N CYS A 36 -27.54 -15.10 -6.95
CA CYS A 36 -26.39 -15.30 -7.83
C CYS A 36 -25.05 -14.97 -7.12
N ASP A 37 -25.04 -13.93 -6.29
CA ASP A 37 -23.83 -13.54 -5.54
C ASP A 37 -23.45 -14.61 -4.48
N THR A 38 -24.42 -15.25 -3.81
CA THR A 38 -24.12 -16.28 -2.81
C THR A 38 -23.52 -17.55 -3.40
N GLY A 39 -23.98 -17.97 -4.58
CA GLY A 39 -23.42 -19.13 -5.29
C GLY A 39 -22.00 -18.88 -5.79
N LEU A 40 -21.73 -17.70 -6.36
CA LEU A 40 -20.41 -17.29 -6.81
C LEU A 40 -19.43 -17.12 -5.63
N PHE A 41 -19.90 -16.54 -4.52
CA PHE A 41 -19.15 -16.41 -3.28
C PHE A 41 -18.65 -17.78 -2.79
N SER A 42 -19.57 -18.78 -2.67
CA SER A 42 -19.20 -20.11 -2.20
C SER A 42 -18.19 -20.81 -3.11
N GLN A 43 -18.26 -20.61 -4.43
CA GLN A 43 -17.29 -21.15 -5.37
C GLN A 43 -15.92 -20.47 -5.23
N MET A 44 -15.87 -19.15 -5.11
CA MET A 44 -14.64 -18.40 -4.91
C MET A 44 -13.99 -18.73 -3.57
N ASP A 45 -14.78 -18.87 -2.52
CA ASP A 45 -14.29 -19.21 -1.18
C ASP A 45 -13.63 -20.59 -1.17
N LYS A 46 -14.25 -21.60 -1.80
CA LYS A 46 -13.65 -22.93 -1.99
C LYS A 46 -12.36 -22.89 -2.82
N ALA A 47 -12.34 -22.09 -3.89
CA ALA A 47 -11.14 -21.94 -4.72
C ALA A 47 -9.99 -21.31 -3.92
N LEU A 48 -10.28 -20.35 -3.04
CA LEU A 48 -9.27 -19.80 -2.13
C LEU A 48 -8.82 -20.82 -1.06
N ASP A 49 -9.71 -21.74 -0.62
CA ASP A 49 -9.31 -22.87 0.23
C ASP A 49 -8.25 -23.73 -0.44
N GLU A 50 -8.43 -24.05 -1.73
CA GLU A 50 -7.46 -24.83 -2.49
C GLU A 50 -6.09 -24.12 -2.60
N VAL A 51 -6.09 -22.80 -2.82
CA VAL A 51 -4.84 -22.01 -2.85
C VAL A 51 -4.19 -21.97 -1.47
N GLU A 52 -4.97 -21.79 -0.40
CA GLU A 52 -4.45 -21.69 0.98
C GLU A 52 -3.94 -23.03 1.51
N GLN A 53 -4.58 -24.14 1.10
CA GLN A 53 -4.18 -25.50 1.47
C GLN A 53 -3.08 -26.07 0.57
N GLY A 54 -2.84 -25.46 -0.59
CA GLY A 54 -1.79 -25.87 -1.52
C GLY A 54 -0.43 -25.88 -0.83
N LEU A 55 0.17 -27.06 -0.79
CA LEU A 55 1.48 -27.28 -0.18
C LEU A 55 2.57 -26.91 -1.18
N GLY A 56 3.33 -25.87 -0.88
CA GLY A 56 4.57 -25.59 -1.57
C GLY A 56 4.54 -24.44 -2.59
N TYR A 57 5.54 -24.45 -3.45
CA TYR A 57 5.88 -23.37 -4.39
C TYR A 57 5.19 -23.49 -5.75
N VAL A 58 4.07 -24.22 -5.82
CA VAL A 58 3.32 -24.41 -7.06
C VAL A 58 1.92 -23.84 -6.92
N ASN A 59 1.52 -22.97 -7.85
CA ASN A 59 0.20 -22.40 -7.88
C ASN A 59 -0.85 -23.46 -8.31
N THR A 60 -1.88 -23.65 -7.49
CA THR A 60 -3.02 -24.51 -7.81
C THR A 60 -3.99 -23.84 -8.80
N LEU A 61 -4.03 -22.50 -8.79
CA LEU A 61 -4.81 -21.66 -9.71
C LEU A 61 -3.90 -20.62 -10.36
N GLU A 62 -4.25 -20.19 -11.56
CA GLU A 62 -3.53 -19.11 -12.22
C GLU A 62 -3.67 -17.79 -11.44
N THR A 63 -2.58 -17.05 -11.30
CA THR A 63 -2.54 -15.77 -10.54
C THR A 63 -3.54 -14.75 -11.05
N LYS A 64 -3.83 -14.75 -12.36
CA LYS A 64 -4.88 -13.88 -12.93
C LYS A 64 -6.29 -14.17 -12.38
N ASP A 65 -6.59 -15.43 -12.06
CA ASP A 65 -7.89 -15.82 -11.56
C ASP A 65 -8.00 -15.55 -10.05
N VAL A 66 -6.94 -15.82 -9.29
CA VAL A 66 -6.84 -15.41 -7.88
C VAL A 66 -6.94 -13.89 -7.74
N ARG A 67 -6.35 -13.12 -8.67
CA ARG A 67 -6.48 -11.64 -8.71
C ARG A 67 -7.94 -11.20 -8.90
N LYS A 68 -8.69 -11.83 -9.82
CA LYS A 68 -10.12 -11.51 -10.00
C LYS A 68 -10.92 -11.79 -8.73
N MET A 69 -10.60 -12.87 -8.03
CA MET A 69 -11.24 -13.20 -6.75
C MET A 69 -10.87 -12.16 -5.68
N ALA A 70 -9.61 -11.77 -5.57
CA ALA A 70 -9.17 -10.73 -4.64
C ALA A 70 -9.89 -9.39 -4.92
N ASP A 71 -9.95 -8.95 -6.18
CA ASP A 71 -10.69 -7.74 -6.59
C ASP A 71 -12.18 -7.81 -6.25
N TRP A 72 -12.77 -8.99 -6.32
CA TRP A 72 -14.19 -9.21 -5.98
C TRP A 72 -14.40 -9.09 -4.47
N PHE A 73 -13.56 -9.79 -3.66
CA PHE A 73 -13.64 -9.75 -2.20
C PHE A 73 -13.32 -8.34 -1.65
N GLU A 74 -12.40 -7.60 -2.25
CA GLU A 74 -12.11 -6.22 -1.84
C GLU A 74 -13.33 -5.29 -1.93
N ARG A 75 -14.21 -5.54 -2.89
CA ARG A 75 -15.41 -4.72 -3.08
C ARG A 75 -16.60 -5.17 -2.22
N ARG A 76 -16.68 -6.45 -1.86
CA ARG A 76 -17.88 -7.06 -1.27
C ARG A 76 -17.64 -7.86 -0.01
N GLY A 77 -16.40 -8.31 0.23
CA GLY A 77 -16.03 -9.11 1.38
C GLY A 77 -15.93 -8.29 2.67
N ASP A 78 -16.01 -8.97 3.81
CA ASP A 78 -15.57 -8.44 5.09
C ASP A 78 -14.04 -8.38 5.17
N ASP A 79 -13.50 -7.82 6.27
CA ASP A 79 -12.05 -7.65 6.42
C ASP A 79 -11.30 -8.99 6.46
N GLY A 80 -11.90 -10.05 7.06
CA GLY A 80 -11.29 -11.38 7.07
C GLY A 80 -11.18 -11.99 5.67
N GLN A 81 -12.22 -11.85 4.88
CA GLN A 81 -12.28 -12.34 3.49
C GLN A 81 -11.32 -11.58 2.57
N LYS A 82 -11.24 -10.24 2.73
CA LYS A 82 -10.28 -9.40 2.00
C LYS A 82 -8.85 -9.80 2.34
N GLY A 83 -8.54 -9.96 3.62
CA GLY A 83 -7.23 -10.38 4.10
C GLY A 83 -6.83 -11.73 3.50
N ARG A 84 -7.75 -12.70 3.50
CA ARG A 84 -7.55 -14.02 2.93
C ARG A 84 -7.29 -14.00 1.43
N ALA A 85 -8.12 -13.31 0.67
CA ALA A 85 -8.00 -13.27 -0.78
C ALA A 85 -6.69 -12.59 -1.23
N LEU A 86 -6.28 -11.53 -0.54
CA LEU A 86 -5.01 -10.85 -0.79
C LEU A 86 -3.81 -11.69 -0.36
N TYR A 87 -3.92 -12.47 0.72
CA TYR A 87 -2.91 -13.44 1.12
C TYR A 87 -2.69 -14.50 0.02
N CYS A 88 -3.76 -15.11 -0.47
CA CYS A 88 -3.69 -16.09 -1.55
C CYS A 88 -3.08 -15.47 -2.83
N LEU A 89 -3.44 -14.23 -3.16
CA LEU A 89 -2.85 -13.53 -4.30
C LEU A 89 -1.35 -13.31 -4.11
N GLY A 90 -0.93 -12.88 -2.93
CA GLY A 90 0.48 -12.69 -2.61
C GLY A 90 1.29 -13.98 -2.74
N ARG A 91 0.76 -15.11 -2.25
CA ARG A 91 1.40 -16.43 -2.44
C ARG A 91 1.59 -16.81 -3.90
N ASN A 92 0.55 -16.64 -4.71
CA ASN A 92 0.66 -16.92 -6.14
C ASN A 92 1.69 -16.03 -6.83
N GLN A 93 1.72 -14.74 -6.49
CA GLN A 93 2.70 -13.79 -7.03
C GLN A 93 4.12 -14.14 -6.61
N PHE A 94 4.32 -14.57 -5.35
CA PHE A 94 5.60 -15.06 -4.87
C PHE A 94 6.07 -16.28 -5.66
N ASN A 95 5.20 -17.27 -5.87
CA ASN A 95 5.50 -18.47 -6.63
C ASN A 95 5.81 -18.19 -8.11
N ASP A 96 5.23 -17.13 -8.66
CA ASP A 96 5.51 -16.64 -10.02
C ASP A 96 6.82 -15.82 -10.08
N GLY A 97 7.49 -15.58 -8.94
CA GLY A 97 8.69 -14.74 -8.86
C GLY A 97 8.41 -13.24 -8.87
N ASP A 98 7.16 -12.81 -8.82
CA ASP A 98 6.77 -11.40 -8.78
C ASP A 98 6.78 -10.88 -7.33
N PHE A 99 7.99 -10.81 -6.75
CA PHE A 99 8.19 -10.42 -5.35
C PHE A 99 7.66 -9.00 -5.03
N PRO A 100 7.81 -7.99 -5.89
CA PRO A 100 7.25 -6.67 -5.64
C PRO A 100 5.72 -6.69 -5.52
N ALA A 101 5.03 -7.40 -6.42
CA ALA A 101 3.58 -7.52 -6.35
C ALA A 101 3.13 -8.34 -5.13
N ALA A 102 3.87 -9.40 -4.78
CA ALA A 102 3.61 -10.21 -3.60
C ALA A 102 3.64 -9.37 -2.31
N ILE A 103 4.69 -8.54 -2.13
CA ILE A 103 4.81 -7.64 -0.97
C ILE A 103 3.63 -6.67 -0.88
N VAL A 104 3.17 -6.10 -2.00
CA VAL A 104 2.00 -5.21 -2.02
C VAL A 104 0.74 -5.95 -1.59
N SER A 105 0.50 -7.16 -2.14
CA SER A 105 -0.66 -7.96 -1.82
C SER A 105 -0.65 -8.41 -0.36
N TYR A 106 0.51 -8.86 0.15
CA TYR A 106 0.69 -9.22 1.55
C TYR A 106 0.50 -8.04 2.49
N THR A 107 1.05 -6.86 2.17
CA THR A 107 0.89 -5.66 3.01
C THR A 107 -0.58 -5.30 3.17
N ARG A 108 -1.34 -5.28 2.07
CA ARG A 108 -2.78 -5.02 2.09
C ARG A 108 -3.55 -6.13 2.82
N GLY A 109 -3.18 -7.39 2.58
CA GLY A 109 -3.75 -8.56 3.27
C GLY A 109 -3.51 -8.50 4.77
N LEU A 110 -2.32 -8.06 5.20
CA LEU A 110 -1.96 -7.87 6.60
C LEU A 110 -2.81 -6.80 7.28
N GLU A 111 -3.04 -5.65 6.61
CA GLU A 111 -3.89 -4.59 7.15
C GLU A 111 -5.32 -5.07 7.42
N TYR A 112 -5.92 -5.81 6.48
CA TYR A 112 -7.25 -6.37 6.65
C TYR A 112 -7.30 -7.49 7.70
N SER A 113 -6.28 -8.36 7.75
CA SER A 113 -6.20 -9.44 8.76
C SER A 113 -6.07 -8.89 10.18
N VAL A 114 -5.32 -7.79 10.36
CA VAL A 114 -5.23 -7.09 11.65
C VAL A 114 -6.58 -6.48 12.03
N LYS A 115 -7.31 -5.85 11.11
CA LYS A 115 -8.66 -5.31 11.35
C LYS A 115 -9.66 -6.40 11.71
N ALA A 116 -9.53 -7.57 11.09
CA ALA A 116 -10.36 -8.74 11.36
C ALA A 116 -9.99 -9.48 12.65
N ALA A 117 -8.90 -9.09 13.33
CA ALA A 117 -8.31 -9.80 14.47
C ALA A 117 -7.94 -11.27 14.16
N ASP A 118 -7.63 -11.58 12.90
CA ASP A 118 -7.20 -12.91 12.46
C ASP A 118 -5.69 -13.09 12.70
N THR A 119 -5.34 -13.40 13.94
CA THR A 119 -3.95 -13.53 14.38
C THR A 119 -3.19 -14.61 13.62
N LEU A 120 -3.85 -15.73 13.27
CA LEU A 120 -3.21 -16.80 12.51
C LEU A 120 -2.83 -16.33 11.10
N ARG A 121 -3.71 -15.60 10.43
CA ARG A 121 -3.41 -15.06 9.10
C ARG A 121 -2.34 -13.98 9.15
N VAL A 122 -2.37 -13.13 10.19
CA VAL A 122 -1.27 -12.17 10.44
C VAL A 122 0.06 -12.90 10.54
N ALA A 123 0.12 -14.03 11.27
CA ALA A 123 1.33 -14.83 11.42
C ALA A 123 1.81 -15.38 10.06
N ARG A 124 0.92 -16.00 9.29
CA ARG A 124 1.24 -16.57 7.96
C ARG A 124 1.70 -15.51 6.97
N ILE A 125 0.99 -14.37 6.90
CA ILE A 125 1.37 -13.27 6.02
C ILE A 125 2.76 -12.74 6.39
N CYS A 126 3.05 -12.52 7.68
CA CYS A 126 4.37 -12.07 8.11
C CYS A 126 5.46 -13.09 7.76
N TYR A 127 5.18 -14.40 7.89
CA TYR A 127 6.11 -15.45 7.50
C TYR A 127 6.44 -15.42 6.00
N ASP A 128 5.41 -15.34 5.16
CA ASP A 128 5.60 -15.28 3.70
C ASP A 128 6.23 -13.95 3.24
N MET A 129 5.94 -12.84 3.95
CA MET A 129 6.64 -11.57 3.71
C MET A 129 8.13 -11.67 4.04
N ALA A 130 8.51 -12.37 5.10
CA ALA A 130 9.90 -12.60 5.45
C ALA A 130 10.64 -13.37 4.33
N HIS A 131 10.04 -14.43 3.82
CA HIS A 131 10.60 -15.18 2.69
C HIS A 131 10.71 -14.33 1.42
N THR A 132 9.74 -13.44 1.18
CA THR A 132 9.78 -12.51 0.05
C THR A 132 10.92 -11.49 0.20
N CYS A 133 11.15 -11.01 1.43
CA CYS A 133 12.28 -10.12 1.74
C CYS A 133 13.63 -10.85 1.58
N ASN A 134 13.74 -12.09 2.04
CA ASN A 134 14.92 -12.93 1.85
C ASN A 134 15.24 -13.11 0.36
N ALA A 135 14.24 -13.52 -0.44
CA ALA A 135 14.40 -13.72 -1.89
C ALA A 135 14.82 -12.42 -2.63
N SER A 136 14.47 -11.25 -2.10
CA SER A 136 14.88 -9.94 -2.62
C SER A 136 16.16 -9.38 -1.98
N GLY A 137 16.80 -10.13 -1.07
CA GLY A 137 18.06 -9.74 -0.42
C GLY A 137 17.91 -8.68 0.70
N ASN A 138 16.70 -8.48 1.23
CA ASN A 138 16.42 -7.52 2.31
C ASN A 138 16.37 -8.20 3.68
N SER A 139 17.54 -8.53 4.23
CA SER A 139 17.66 -9.24 5.50
C SER A 139 17.15 -8.48 6.73
N THR A 140 17.07 -7.15 6.67
CA THR A 140 16.56 -6.36 7.81
C THR A 140 15.07 -6.54 7.98
N ASP A 141 14.32 -6.41 6.89
CA ASP A 141 12.86 -6.59 6.92
C ASP A 141 12.49 -8.07 7.10
N GLU A 142 13.29 -9.01 6.57
CA GLU A 142 13.15 -10.45 6.80
C GLU A 142 13.07 -10.75 8.30
N MET A 143 14.08 -10.34 9.08
CA MET A 143 14.12 -10.59 10.52
C MET A 143 12.96 -9.93 11.27
N MET A 144 12.58 -8.72 10.89
CA MET A 144 11.44 -8.03 11.48
C MET A 144 10.13 -8.81 11.27
N TYR A 145 9.90 -9.29 10.05
CA TYR A 145 8.70 -10.06 9.75
C TYR A 145 8.72 -11.46 10.38
N LEU A 146 9.86 -12.14 10.43
CA LEU A 146 10.01 -13.42 11.16
C LEU A 146 9.69 -13.25 12.64
N ALA A 147 10.21 -12.22 13.31
CA ALA A 147 9.94 -11.98 14.72
C ALA A 147 8.44 -11.72 14.97
N ARG A 148 7.81 -10.92 14.11
CA ARG A 148 6.37 -10.67 14.18
C ARG A 148 5.54 -11.93 13.92
N SER A 149 5.98 -12.76 12.99
CA SER A 149 5.36 -14.05 12.67
C SER A 149 5.44 -15.02 13.85
N ALA A 150 6.62 -15.19 14.44
CA ALA A 150 6.84 -16.06 15.60
C ALA A 150 5.92 -15.70 16.78
N GLU A 151 5.84 -14.41 17.10
CA GLU A 151 4.96 -13.93 18.17
C GLU A 151 3.47 -14.15 17.84
N ALA A 152 3.06 -13.86 16.61
CA ALA A 152 1.69 -14.04 16.18
C ALA A 152 1.28 -15.52 16.15
N PHE A 153 2.16 -16.43 15.69
CA PHE A 153 1.92 -17.88 15.77
C PHE A 153 1.78 -18.34 17.22
N LYS A 154 2.65 -17.87 18.11
CA LYS A 154 2.59 -18.18 19.53
C LYS A 154 1.25 -17.76 20.15
N VAL A 155 0.81 -16.52 19.90
CA VAL A 155 -0.47 -15.99 20.36
C VAL A 155 -1.65 -16.78 19.78
N ALA A 156 -1.55 -17.22 18.52
CA ALA A 156 -2.58 -18.03 17.88
C ALA A 156 -2.58 -19.51 18.32
N GLY A 157 -1.63 -19.94 19.19
CA GLY A 157 -1.52 -21.30 19.68
C GLY A 157 -0.77 -22.27 18.75
N PHE A 158 -0.11 -21.78 17.71
CA PHE A 158 0.67 -22.54 16.74
C PHE A 158 2.15 -22.57 17.13
N GLN A 159 2.45 -23.33 18.17
CA GLN A 159 3.77 -23.35 18.79
C GLN A 159 4.86 -23.87 17.84
N ARG A 160 4.54 -24.88 17.03
CA ARG A 160 5.47 -25.45 16.05
C ARG A 160 5.93 -24.41 15.03
N GLU A 161 4.98 -23.69 14.43
CA GLU A 161 5.23 -22.65 13.43
C GLU A 161 5.96 -21.45 14.05
N SER A 162 5.67 -21.13 15.31
CA SER A 162 6.41 -20.12 16.06
C SER A 162 7.90 -20.51 16.20
N GLN A 163 8.18 -21.76 16.58
CA GLN A 163 9.54 -22.25 16.70
C GLN A 163 10.26 -22.38 15.36
N GLN A 164 9.53 -22.68 14.28
CA GLN A 164 10.09 -22.66 12.94
C GLN A 164 10.54 -21.25 12.52
N ALA A 165 9.72 -20.23 12.79
CA ALA A 165 10.11 -18.84 12.53
C ALA A 165 11.33 -18.41 13.37
N LEU A 166 11.43 -18.87 14.63
CA LEU A 166 12.60 -18.62 15.47
C LEU A 166 13.86 -19.31 14.93
N LEU A 167 13.73 -20.54 14.43
CA LEU A 167 14.84 -21.25 13.78
C LEU A 167 15.39 -20.43 12.60
N GLU A 168 14.53 -19.87 11.77
CA GLU A 168 14.93 -19.03 10.63
C GLU A 168 15.59 -17.71 11.07
N ILE A 169 15.13 -17.11 12.19
CA ILE A 169 15.83 -15.96 12.80
C ILE A 169 17.25 -16.38 13.22
N GLY A 170 17.40 -17.55 13.85
CA GLY A 170 18.72 -18.09 14.20
C GLY A 170 19.64 -18.28 12.99
N GLN A 171 19.11 -18.74 11.86
CA GLN A 171 19.84 -18.86 10.61
C GLN A 171 20.26 -17.49 10.06
N ALA A 172 19.36 -16.50 10.06
CA ALA A 172 19.63 -15.14 9.64
C ALA A 172 20.70 -14.47 10.53
N GLU A 173 20.62 -14.63 11.85
CA GLU A 173 21.61 -14.15 12.81
C GLU A 173 23.00 -14.78 12.55
N SER A 174 23.02 -16.09 12.26
CA SER A 174 24.25 -16.79 11.88
C SER A 174 24.86 -16.22 10.58
N GLY A 175 24.03 -15.98 9.57
CA GLY A 175 24.44 -15.35 8.30
C GLY A 175 25.01 -13.93 8.47
N LEU A 176 24.51 -13.19 9.45
CA LEU A 176 24.99 -11.85 9.81
C LEU A 176 26.25 -11.87 10.72
N GLY A 177 26.79 -13.05 11.05
CA GLY A 177 27.95 -13.22 11.93
C GLY A 177 27.64 -13.00 13.41
N ARG A 178 26.38 -12.90 13.82
CA ARG A 178 25.95 -12.75 15.21
C ARG A 178 25.81 -14.12 15.89
N TYR A 179 26.93 -14.84 15.92
CA TYR A 179 26.98 -16.26 16.29
C TYR A 179 26.45 -16.57 17.70
N GLY A 180 26.65 -15.67 18.68
CA GLY A 180 26.14 -15.86 20.02
C GLY A 180 24.60 -15.84 20.07
N ALA A 181 23.99 -14.87 19.41
CA ALA A 181 22.53 -14.77 19.32
C ALA A 181 21.93 -15.99 18.60
N ALA A 182 22.54 -16.42 17.48
CA ALA A 182 22.12 -17.61 16.74
C ALA A 182 22.19 -18.87 17.63
N GLU A 183 23.27 -19.02 18.39
CA GLU A 183 23.46 -20.18 19.29
C GLU A 183 22.40 -20.25 20.39
N ASP A 184 22.09 -19.13 21.01
CA ASP A 184 21.05 -19.05 22.05
C ASP A 184 19.68 -19.41 21.49
N ILE A 185 19.36 -18.91 20.27
CA ILE A 185 18.12 -19.25 19.59
C ILE A 185 18.07 -20.74 19.27
N PHE A 186 19.12 -21.33 18.67
CA PHE A 186 19.12 -22.76 18.33
C PHE A 186 18.99 -23.65 19.57
N LYS A 187 19.63 -23.30 20.69
CA LYS A 187 19.46 -24.02 21.94
C LYS A 187 18.03 -23.98 22.45
N SER A 188 17.38 -22.82 22.38
CA SER A 188 15.98 -22.64 22.77
C SER A 188 15.04 -23.45 21.88
N VAL A 189 15.20 -23.32 20.55
CA VAL A 189 14.35 -24.05 19.58
C VAL A 189 14.54 -25.56 19.72
N LEU A 190 15.78 -26.03 19.93
CA LEU A 190 16.09 -27.44 20.11
C LEU A 190 15.42 -28.01 21.37
N PHE A 191 15.44 -27.25 22.46
CA PHE A 191 14.76 -27.63 23.70
C PHE A 191 13.24 -27.74 23.49
N ASP A 192 12.65 -26.72 22.88
CA ASP A 192 11.19 -26.67 22.65
C ASP A 192 10.75 -27.74 21.63
N ALA A 193 11.52 -27.98 20.57
CA ALA A 193 11.24 -29.04 19.59
C ALA A 193 11.26 -30.43 20.21
N HIS A 194 12.23 -30.68 21.12
CA HIS A 194 12.33 -31.93 21.87
C HIS A 194 11.12 -32.12 22.80
N GLU A 195 10.74 -31.10 23.58
CA GLU A 195 9.56 -31.14 24.45
C GLU A 195 8.26 -31.39 23.68
N MET A 196 8.14 -30.80 22.48
CA MET A 196 7.00 -31.01 21.59
C MET A 196 7.04 -32.36 20.86
N ARG A 197 8.13 -33.09 20.94
CA ARG A 197 8.42 -34.31 20.16
C ARG A 197 8.31 -34.10 18.65
N ASP A 198 8.66 -32.91 18.18
CA ASP A 198 8.72 -32.60 16.74
C ASP A 198 10.11 -32.97 16.19
N THR A 199 10.23 -34.22 15.78
CA THR A 199 11.51 -34.76 15.25
C THR A 199 12.01 -34.04 14.02
N LEU A 200 11.10 -33.50 13.18
CA LEU A 200 11.48 -32.76 11.98
C LEU A 200 12.07 -31.39 12.34
N LEU A 201 11.43 -30.66 13.24
CA LEU A 201 11.94 -29.37 13.69
C LEU A 201 13.25 -29.56 14.48
N GLU A 202 13.30 -30.59 15.34
CA GLU A 202 14.52 -30.94 16.08
C GLU A 202 15.69 -31.21 15.11
N ALA A 203 15.48 -32.04 14.09
CA ALA A 203 16.51 -32.35 13.08
C ALA A 203 17.00 -31.11 12.34
N ARG A 204 16.08 -30.27 11.85
CA ARG A 204 16.44 -29.02 11.16
C ARG A 204 17.20 -28.05 12.05
N CYS A 205 16.86 -28.00 13.35
CA CYS A 205 17.59 -27.19 14.30
C CYS A 205 19.02 -27.74 14.51
N LEU A 206 19.18 -29.08 14.61
CA LEU A 206 20.49 -29.72 14.71
C LEU A 206 21.38 -29.43 13.50
N GLU A 207 20.83 -29.49 12.27
CA GLU A 207 21.52 -29.12 11.03
C GLU A 207 22.02 -27.67 11.06
N SER A 208 21.12 -26.73 11.40
CA SER A 208 21.45 -25.29 11.43
C SER A 208 22.49 -24.98 12.51
N TYR A 209 22.39 -25.64 13.65
CA TYR A 209 23.35 -25.48 14.73
C TYR A 209 24.72 -26.09 14.38
N ALA A 210 24.75 -27.21 13.67
CA ALA A 210 26.00 -27.80 13.15
C ALA A 210 26.66 -26.86 12.12
N ALA A 211 25.88 -26.27 11.23
CA ALA A 211 26.37 -25.27 10.31
C ALA A 211 26.98 -24.05 11.03
N LEU A 212 26.33 -23.56 12.08
CA LEU A 212 26.84 -22.51 12.94
C LEU A 212 28.16 -22.89 13.61
N ALA A 213 28.27 -24.11 14.16
CA ALA A 213 29.48 -24.61 14.82
C ALA A 213 30.70 -24.62 13.88
N MET A 214 30.46 -24.78 12.57
CA MET A 214 31.50 -24.76 11.52
C MET A 214 31.63 -23.39 10.81
N SER A 215 30.91 -22.37 11.24
CA SER A 215 30.96 -21.00 10.67
C SER A 215 31.56 -19.96 11.63
N LYS A 216 31.68 -20.29 12.92
CA LYS A 216 32.25 -19.41 13.95
C LYS A 216 33.75 -19.17 13.72
N ASP A 217 34.28 -18.08 14.27
CA ASP A 217 35.71 -17.79 14.27
C ASP A 217 36.51 -18.92 14.93
N THR A 218 35.94 -19.54 15.96
CA THR A 218 36.46 -20.74 16.62
C THR A 218 35.59 -21.93 16.21
N LEU A 219 36.07 -22.73 15.26
CA LEU A 219 35.38 -23.93 14.75
C LEU A 219 35.22 -24.96 15.88
N ASP A 220 34.02 -25.55 15.99
CA ASP A 220 33.75 -26.67 16.87
C ASP A 220 33.33 -27.91 16.09
N PRO A 221 34.32 -28.66 15.55
CA PRO A 221 34.04 -29.85 14.74
C PRO A 221 33.43 -30.98 15.59
N ALA A 222 33.73 -31.06 16.89
CA ALA A 222 33.18 -32.10 17.75
C ALA A 222 31.67 -31.90 17.93
N LEU A 223 31.26 -30.69 18.17
CA LEU A 223 29.83 -30.31 18.27
C LEU A 223 29.10 -30.55 16.94
N ALA A 224 29.64 -30.11 15.81
CA ALA A 224 29.02 -30.31 14.50
C ALA A 224 28.82 -31.79 14.17
N ILE A 225 29.82 -32.65 14.44
CA ILE A 225 29.74 -34.11 14.23
C ILE A 225 28.68 -34.71 15.15
N ASP A 226 28.62 -34.33 16.41
CA ASP A 226 27.62 -34.81 17.37
C ASP A 226 26.19 -34.45 16.92
N LEU A 227 25.95 -33.19 16.61
CA LEU A 227 24.63 -32.67 16.19
C LEU A 227 24.10 -33.39 14.95
N LEU A 228 24.90 -33.49 13.88
CA LEU A 228 24.49 -34.19 12.64
C LEU A 228 24.39 -35.70 12.84
N SER A 229 25.20 -36.28 13.72
CA SER A 229 25.09 -37.69 14.07
C SER A 229 23.79 -37.98 14.86
N ARG A 230 23.35 -37.08 15.70
CA ARG A 230 22.06 -37.19 16.39
C ARG A 230 20.90 -37.07 15.39
N ALA A 231 20.93 -36.08 14.49
CA ALA A 231 19.92 -35.96 13.45
C ALA A 231 19.76 -37.24 12.63
N ALA A 232 20.88 -37.80 12.17
CA ALA A 232 20.87 -38.99 11.32
C ALA A 232 20.51 -40.30 12.05
N ARG A 233 21.02 -40.51 13.28
CA ARG A 233 20.88 -41.81 13.98
C ARG A 233 19.73 -41.85 14.96
N ASP A 234 19.52 -40.75 15.70
CA ASP A 234 18.55 -40.72 16.78
C ASP A 234 17.16 -40.29 16.28
N LEU A 235 17.13 -39.46 15.23
CA LEU A 235 15.90 -38.99 14.62
C LEU A 235 15.58 -39.63 13.26
N ASP A 236 16.44 -40.53 12.77
CA ASP A 236 16.31 -41.15 11.43
C ASP A 236 16.12 -40.13 10.29
N PHE A 237 16.80 -39.01 10.42
CA PHE A 237 16.65 -37.89 9.49
C PHE A 237 17.70 -37.99 8.37
N PRO A 238 17.29 -37.96 7.08
CA PRO A 238 18.22 -38.08 5.96
C PRO A 238 19.05 -36.80 5.81
N LEU A 239 20.36 -36.89 6.00
CA LEU A 239 21.26 -35.75 5.81
C LEU A 239 21.31 -35.30 4.36
N SER A 240 21.18 -33.99 4.14
CA SER A 240 21.32 -33.35 2.84
C SER A 240 22.76 -33.41 2.31
N SER A 241 22.96 -33.02 1.05
CA SER A 241 24.31 -32.87 0.47
C SER A 241 25.13 -31.81 1.23
N SER A 242 24.49 -30.75 1.70
CA SER A 242 25.10 -29.70 2.51
C SER A 242 25.57 -30.22 3.86
N ASP A 243 24.73 -30.97 4.58
CA ASP A 243 25.07 -31.56 5.89
C ASP A 243 26.25 -32.54 5.80
N LYS A 244 26.23 -33.38 4.78
CA LYS A 244 27.36 -34.28 4.47
C LYS A 244 28.63 -33.48 4.18
N GLY A 245 28.52 -32.34 3.48
CA GLY A 245 29.62 -31.39 3.25
C GLY A 245 30.14 -30.79 4.56
N ILE A 246 29.26 -30.42 5.47
CA ILE A 246 29.60 -29.92 6.81
C ILE A 246 30.33 -31.00 7.61
N LEU A 247 29.85 -32.26 7.60
CA LEU A 247 30.52 -33.38 8.23
C LEU A 247 31.91 -33.62 7.63
N ALA A 248 32.04 -33.59 6.31
CA ALA A 248 33.32 -33.73 5.64
C ALA A 248 34.34 -32.69 6.11
N TYR A 249 33.92 -31.44 6.20
CA TYR A 249 34.74 -30.35 6.69
C TYR A 249 35.05 -30.51 8.19
N ALA A 250 34.07 -30.83 9.03
CA ALA A 250 34.26 -31.05 10.45
C ALA A 250 35.26 -32.19 10.73
N TYR A 251 35.16 -33.33 10.02
CA TYR A 251 36.14 -34.43 10.12
C TYR A 251 37.53 -33.99 9.64
N SER A 252 37.62 -33.16 8.60
CA SER A 252 38.92 -32.60 8.17
C SER A 252 39.56 -31.73 9.25
N VAL A 253 38.75 -30.87 9.89
CA VAL A 253 39.21 -30.02 11.01
C VAL A 253 39.66 -30.88 12.21
N ALA A 254 38.94 -31.98 12.48
CA ALA A 254 39.28 -32.95 13.52
C ALA A 254 40.48 -33.84 13.18
N GLY A 255 41.09 -33.69 11.99
CA GLY A 255 42.25 -34.51 11.55
C GLY A 255 41.91 -35.93 11.06
N LYS A 256 40.64 -36.24 10.86
CA LYS A 256 40.14 -37.56 10.43
C LYS A 256 39.94 -37.59 8.92
N SER A 257 41.03 -37.72 8.18
CA SER A 257 41.04 -37.55 6.72
C SER A 257 40.23 -38.63 5.96
N SER A 258 40.16 -39.86 6.46
CA SER A 258 39.39 -40.96 5.84
C SER A 258 37.91 -40.71 5.89
N GLU A 259 37.41 -40.29 7.05
CA GLU A 259 36.02 -39.94 7.27
C GLU A 259 35.62 -38.68 6.48
N SER A 260 36.50 -37.68 6.46
CA SER A 260 36.32 -36.48 5.65
C SER A 260 36.14 -36.78 4.17
N GLN A 261 37.02 -37.64 3.61
CA GLN A 261 36.91 -38.03 2.19
C GLN A 261 35.64 -38.83 1.90
N ARG A 262 35.25 -39.73 2.79
CA ARG A 262 34.01 -40.51 2.63
C ARG A 262 32.79 -39.59 2.57
N TRP A 263 32.64 -38.71 3.54
CA TRP A 263 31.51 -37.77 3.59
C TRP A 263 31.51 -36.80 2.41
N LEU A 264 32.67 -36.36 1.94
CA LEU A 264 32.78 -35.52 0.76
C LEU A 264 32.30 -36.21 -0.51
N LEU A 265 32.64 -37.51 -0.66
CA LEU A 265 32.17 -38.33 -1.79
C LEU A 265 30.64 -38.50 -1.73
N GLU A 266 30.08 -38.77 -0.55
CA GLU A 266 28.64 -38.88 -0.37
C GLU A 266 27.91 -37.55 -0.62
N ALA A 267 28.47 -36.41 -0.16
CA ALA A 267 27.95 -35.09 -0.44
C ALA A 267 27.86 -34.80 -1.94
N ARG A 268 28.92 -35.08 -2.68
CA ARG A 268 28.95 -34.92 -4.15
C ARG A 268 27.96 -35.83 -4.88
N ALA A 269 27.78 -37.05 -4.39
CA ALA A 269 26.87 -38.02 -5.01
C ALA A 269 25.40 -37.66 -4.85
N THR A 270 25.08 -36.83 -3.85
CA THR A 270 23.69 -36.43 -3.51
C THR A 270 23.37 -34.99 -3.84
N ALA A 271 24.34 -34.19 -4.30
CA ALA A 271 24.10 -32.81 -4.73
C ALA A 271 23.47 -32.78 -6.14
N GLU A 272 22.27 -32.28 -6.27
CA GLU A 272 21.48 -32.26 -7.52
C GLU A 272 21.34 -30.84 -8.10
N THR A 273 21.20 -29.84 -7.25
CA THR A 273 20.98 -28.44 -7.67
C THR A 273 22.29 -27.66 -7.78
N ASP A 274 22.32 -26.61 -8.60
CA ASP A 274 23.50 -25.72 -8.71
C ASP A 274 23.92 -25.13 -7.37
N ALA A 275 22.95 -24.81 -6.49
CA ALA A 275 23.21 -24.29 -5.15
C ALA A 275 23.90 -25.35 -4.26
N GLU A 276 23.41 -26.59 -4.25
CA GLU A 276 24.02 -27.70 -3.51
C GLU A 276 25.42 -28.05 -4.02
N ILE A 277 25.60 -28.06 -5.35
CA ILE A 277 26.90 -28.28 -5.96
C ILE A 277 27.88 -27.16 -5.56
N ALA A 278 27.43 -25.91 -5.54
CA ALA A 278 28.26 -24.80 -5.08
C ALA A 278 28.66 -24.97 -3.60
N ASP A 279 27.72 -25.31 -2.72
CA ASP A 279 28.01 -25.50 -1.28
C ASP A 279 29.01 -26.67 -1.06
N VAL A 280 28.81 -27.83 -1.68
CA VAL A 280 29.75 -28.95 -1.59
C VAL A 280 31.15 -28.55 -2.10
N ASN A 281 31.26 -27.83 -3.21
CA ASN A 281 32.56 -27.34 -3.71
C ASN A 281 33.16 -26.30 -2.75
N PHE A 282 32.35 -25.50 -2.05
CA PHE A 282 32.86 -24.59 -1.03
C PHE A 282 33.45 -25.34 0.17
N ARG A 283 32.78 -26.39 0.66
CA ARG A 283 33.35 -27.27 1.71
C ARG A 283 34.63 -27.92 1.24
N GLU A 284 34.69 -28.34 0.00
CA GLU A 284 35.89 -28.89 -0.62
C GLU A 284 37.04 -27.88 -0.65
N TYR A 285 36.77 -26.66 -1.06
CA TYR A 285 37.72 -25.56 -0.98
C TYR A 285 38.25 -25.37 0.46
N GLN A 286 37.39 -25.37 1.47
CA GLN A 286 37.80 -25.24 2.87
C GLN A 286 38.70 -26.37 3.31
N ILE A 287 38.40 -27.63 2.94
CA ILE A 287 39.19 -28.81 3.24
C ILE A 287 40.58 -28.73 2.58
N PHE A 288 40.66 -28.45 1.28
CA PHE A 288 41.94 -28.39 0.56
C PHE A 288 42.78 -27.17 0.96
N SER A 289 42.15 -26.03 1.20
CA SER A 289 42.85 -24.84 1.69
C SER A 289 43.51 -25.09 3.04
N ARG A 290 42.80 -25.75 3.96
CA ARG A 290 43.33 -26.14 5.26
C ARG A 290 44.44 -27.20 5.13
N GLY A 291 44.30 -28.14 4.19
CA GLY A 291 45.30 -29.16 3.90
C GLY A 291 46.54 -28.68 3.15
N GLY A 292 46.59 -27.38 2.78
CA GLY A 292 47.71 -26.79 2.03
C GLY A 292 47.74 -27.13 0.53
N ASP A 293 46.74 -27.82 0.00
CA ASP A 293 46.61 -28.10 -1.44
C ASP A 293 45.96 -26.94 -2.19
N SER A 294 46.75 -25.87 -2.35
CA SER A 294 46.28 -24.62 -2.98
C SER A 294 45.74 -24.84 -4.41
N LYS A 295 46.28 -25.83 -5.14
CA LYS A 295 45.83 -26.12 -6.51
C LYS A 295 44.40 -26.67 -6.52
N LYS A 296 44.11 -27.65 -5.67
CA LYS A 296 42.76 -28.20 -5.55
C LYS A 296 41.81 -27.20 -4.92
N ALA A 297 42.25 -26.44 -3.93
CA ALA A 297 41.46 -25.38 -3.32
C ALA A 297 40.98 -24.35 -4.36
N LEU A 298 41.92 -23.86 -5.22
CA LEU A 298 41.57 -22.93 -6.29
C LEU A 298 40.56 -23.54 -7.28
N ALA A 299 40.77 -24.78 -7.70
CA ALA A 299 39.86 -25.46 -8.63
C ALA A 299 38.43 -25.63 -8.05
N SER A 300 38.33 -25.88 -6.73
CA SER A 300 37.03 -25.96 -6.06
C SER A 300 36.38 -24.59 -5.96
N LEU A 301 37.15 -23.51 -5.67
CA LEU A 301 36.64 -22.15 -5.61
C LEU A 301 36.16 -21.64 -6.97
N GLU A 302 36.86 -21.97 -8.07
CA GLU A 302 36.42 -21.66 -9.44
C GLU A 302 35.05 -22.25 -9.74
N LYS A 303 34.82 -23.50 -9.31
CA LYS A 303 33.50 -24.14 -9.44
C LYS A 303 32.43 -23.42 -8.60
N VAL A 304 32.74 -23.07 -7.36
CA VAL A 304 31.81 -22.28 -6.54
C VAL A 304 31.38 -21.02 -7.28
N MET A 305 32.34 -20.28 -7.85
CA MET A 305 32.04 -19.06 -8.61
C MET A 305 31.22 -19.33 -9.87
N GLU A 306 31.52 -20.43 -10.58
CA GLU A 306 30.75 -20.83 -11.77
C GLU A 306 29.26 -21.06 -11.43
N TYR A 307 28.98 -21.87 -10.42
CA TYR A 307 27.62 -22.19 -10.02
C TYR A 307 26.89 -21.01 -9.36
N ALA A 308 27.58 -20.23 -8.52
CA ALA A 308 27.04 -19.02 -7.93
C ALA A 308 26.65 -18.00 -9.00
N ASN A 309 27.48 -17.81 -10.03
CA ASN A 309 27.17 -16.92 -11.15
C ASN A 309 25.96 -17.39 -11.96
N ARG A 310 25.77 -18.71 -12.13
CA ARG A 310 24.57 -19.25 -12.79
C ARG A 310 23.32 -18.94 -11.99
N THR A 311 23.35 -19.12 -10.69
CA THR A 311 22.22 -18.78 -9.79
C THR A 311 21.93 -17.29 -9.80
N GLN A 312 22.97 -16.45 -9.75
CA GLN A 312 22.82 -14.99 -9.75
C GLN A 312 22.33 -14.46 -11.12
N SER A 313 22.79 -15.02 -12.23
CA SER A 313 22.31 -14.64 -13.56
C SER A 313 20.84 -15.05 -13.78
N ALA A 314 20.41 -16.17 -13.21
CA ALA A 314 19.01 -16.58 -13.22
C ALA A 314 18.15 -15.61 -12.41
N ALA A 315 18.57 -15.23 -11.20
CA ALA A 315 17.89 -14.24 -10.37
C ALA A 315 17.83 -12.85 -11.04
N LEU A 316 18.91 -12.43 -11.72
CA LEU A 316 18.94 -11.17 -12.46
C LEU A 316 18.02 -11.19 -13.69
N SER A 317 17.99 -12.32 -14.44
CA SER A 317 17.08 -12.47 -15.59
C SER A 317 15.63 -12.51 -15.14
N GLU A 318 15.35 -13.08 -13.98
CA GLU A 318 14.02 -13.13 -13.37
C GLU A 318 13.58 -11.75 -12.87
N ALA A 319 14.47 -10.96 -12.24
CA ALA A 319 14.20 -9.58 -11.85
C ALA A 319 13.91 -8.67 -13.06
N VAL A 320 14.64 -8.85 -14.19
CA VAL A 320 14.37 -8.14 -15.45
C VAL A 320 13.02 -8.57 -16.04
N ALA A 321 12.71 -9.86 -16.04
CA ALA A 321 11.44 -10.38 -16.51
C ALA A 321 10.27 -9.94 -15.62
N ALA A 322 10.46 -9.83 -14.30
CA ALA A 322 9.49 -9.26 -13.36
C ALA A 322 9.25 -7.78 -13.66
N SER A 323 10.32 -6.99 -13.85
CA SER A 323 10.23 -5.56 -14.20
C SER A 323 9.49 -5.32 -15.54
N GLN A 324 9.71 -6.19 -16.52
CA GLN A 324 8.96 -6.14 -17.80
C GLN A 324 7.49 -6.51 -17.62
N ARG A 325 7.19 -7.50 -16.78
CA ARG A 325 5.81 -7.88 -16.43
C ARG A 325 5.10 -6.74 -15.70
N ASP A 326 5.77 -6.08 -14.74
CA ASP A 326 5.22 -4.91 -14.04
C ASP A 326 4.89 -3.76 -14.97
N TYR A 327 5.76 -3.49 -15.95
CA TYR A 327 5.49 -2.47 -16.96
C TYR A 327 4.27 -2.82 -17.83
N ILE A 328 4.16 -4.06 -18.29
CA ILE A 328 3.03 -4.54 -19.09
C ILE A 328 1.74 -4.58 -18.27
N GLN A 329 1.82 -4.99 -17.01
CA GLN A 329 0.67 -5.00 -16.09
C GLN A 329 0.22 -3.58 -15.75
N GLY A 330 1.15 -2.67 -15.48
CA GLY A 330 0.83 -1.26 -15.25
C GLY A 330 0.15 -0.59 -16.45
N GLN A 331 0.56 -0.93 -17.68
CA GLN A 331 -0.16 -0.50 -18.87
C GLN A 331 -1.56 -1.14 -18.99
N ALA A 332 -1.68 -2.43 -18.68
CA ALA A 332 -2.97 -3.11 -18.73
C ALA A 332 -3.95 -2.61 -17.64
N GLU A 333 -3.43 -2.21 -16.47
CA GLU A 333 -4.22 -1.59 -15.40
C GLU A 333 -4.65 -0.17 -15.80
N ALA A 334 -3.75 0.63 -16.36
CA ALA A 334 -4.10 1.96 -16.90
C ALA A 334 -5.14 1.90 -18.01
N ASP A 335 -5.06 0.89 -18.89
CA ASP A 335 -6.05 0.68 -19.95
C ASP A 335 -7.38 0.15 -19.39
N ARG A 336 -7.34 -0.67 -18.31
CA ARG A 336 -8.56 -1.07 -17.59
C ARG A 336 -9.23 0.12 -16.90
N GLU A 337 -8.48 0.98 -16.25
CA GLU A 337 -9.03 2.20 -15.65
C GLU A 337 -9.65 3.11 -16.70
N ARG A 338 -8.99 3.26 -17.86
CA ARG A 338 -9.54 4.00 -19.00
C ARG A 338 -10.83 3.37 -19.52
N LEU A 339 -10.89 2.04 -19.63
CA LEU A 339 -12.10 1.32 -20.04
C LEU A 339 -13.21 1.40 -19.00
N LEU A 340 -12.88 1.33 -17.70
CA LEU A 340 -13.86 1.52 -16.63
C LEU A 340 -14.38 2.96 -16.59
N ALA A 341 -13.49 3.95 -16.76
CA ALA A 341 -13.87 5.35 -16.87
C ALA A 341 -14.73 5.62 -18.12
N ALA A 342 -14.41 4.99 -19.25
CA ALA A 342 -15.22 5.06 -20.47
C ALA A 342 -16.60 4.38 -20.29
N ARG A 343 -16.64 3.21 -19.64
CA ARG A 343 -17.91 2.55 -19.28
C ARG A 343 -18.74 3.39 -18.31
N LEU A 344 -18.10 3.98 -17.31
CA LEU A 344 -18.79 4.87 -16.36
C LEU A 344 -19.37 6.09 -17.08
N LYS A 345 -18.61 6.71 -18.00
CA LYS A 345 -19.09 7.80 -18.85
C LYS A 345 -20.28 7.36 -19.72
N LEU A 346 -20.25 6.17 -20.30
CA LEU A 346 -21.37 5.61 -21.06
C LEU A 346 -22.59 5.35 -20.17
N TRP A 347 -22.41 4.85 -18.96
CA TRP A 347 -23.50 4.66 -18.00
C TRP A 347 -24.08 5.99 -17.53
N VAL A 348 -23.22 7.00 -17.29
CA VAL A 348 -23.68 8.36 -16.94
C VAL A 348 -24.46 8.98 -18.10
N LEU A 349 -23.98 8.81 -19.35
CA LEU A 349 -24.69 9.26 -20.54
C LEU A 349 -26.03 8.51 -20.73
N ALA A 350 -26.04 7.18 -20.53
CA ALA A 350 -27.27 6.38 -20.62
C ALA A 350 -28.27 6.76 -19.51
N LEU A 351 -27.79 6.98 -18.29
CA LEU A 351 -28.62 7.47 -17.17
C LEU A 351 -29.11 8.89 -17.45
N GLY A 352 -28.25 9.77 -17.98
CA GLY A 352 -28.61 11.12 -18.40
C GLY A 352 -29.67 11.12 -19.52
N ALA A 353 -29.54 10.22 -20.50
CA ALA A 353 -30.53 10.04 -21.56
C ALA A 353 -31.87 9.49 -21.01
N LEU A 354 -31.82 8.55 -20.07
CA LEU A 354 -33.00 8.02 -19.38
C LEU A 354 -33.69 9.10 -18.51
N LEU A 355 -32.91 9.89 -17.80
CA LEU A 355 -33.41 11.03 -17.02
C LEU A 355 -33.94 12.14 -17.94
N ALA A 356 -33.30 12.38 -19.09
CA ALA A 356 -33.79 13.32 -20.09
C ALA A 356 -35.12 12.85 -20.71
N LEU A 357 -35.26 11.53 -21.01
CA LEU A 357 -36.52 10.93 -21.47
C LEU A 357 -37.61 10.98 -20.39
N ALA A 358 -37.26 10.70 -19.14
CA ALA A 358 -38.16 10.83 -18.01
C ALA A 358 -38.55 12.30 -17.77
N ALA A 359 -37.59 13.24 -17.90
CA ALA A 359 -37.88 14.67 -17.80
C ALA A 359 -38.74 15.18 -18.95
N VAL A 360 -38.50 14.70 -20.20
CA VAL A 360 -39.35 15.05 -21.36
C VAL A 360 -40.77 14.51 -21.17
N SER A 361 -40.93 13.28 -20.66
CA SER A 361 -42.25 12.71 -20.36
C SER A 361 -42.92 13.43 -19.20
N ALA A 362 -42.14 13.82 -18.14
CA ALA A 362 -42.68 14.62 -17.02
C ALA A 362 -43.02 16.05 -17.47
N VAL A 363 -42.17 16.67 -18.33
CA VAL A 363 -42.46 18.01 -18.89
C VAL A 363 -43.66 18.00 -19.82
N TYR A 364 -43.90 16.92 -20.54
CA TYR A 364 -45.13 16.77 -21.35
C TYR A 364 -46.37 16.79 -20.45
N PHE A 365 -46.34 16.13 -19.30
CA PHE A 365 -47.47 16.11 -18.34
C PHE A 365 -47.58 17.38 -17.51
N VAL A 366 -46.44 18.02 -17.16
CA VAL A 366 -46.41 19.24 -16.32
C VAL A 366 -46.70 20.50 -17.15
N ARG A 367 -46.27 20.54 -18.43
CA ARG A 367 -46.53 21.71 -19.31
C ARG A 367 -47.99 22.08 -19.46
N ARG A 368 -48.88 21.11 -19.31
CA ARG A 368 -50.33 21.38 -19.36
C ARG A 368 -50.90 21.98 -18.05
N ALA A 369 -50.13 21.82 -16.93
CA ALA A 369 -50.59 22.31 -15.62
C ALA A 369 -49.81 23.55 -15.11
N GLU A 370 -48.58 23.80 -15.57
CA GLU A 370 -47.65 24.76 -14.93
C GLU A 370 -47.19 25.94 -15.78
N ALA A 371 -47.69 26.08 -17.01
CA ALA A 371 -47.30 27.22 -17.88
C ALA A 371 -47.51 28.62 -17.24
N ARG A 372 -48.23 28.69 -16.13
CA ARG A 372 -48.45 29.95 -15.41
C ARG A 372 -47.56 30.17 -14.17
N ARG A 373 -46.93 29.13 -13.62
CA ARG A 373 -46.10 29.25 -12.39
C ARG A 373 -44.61 29.46 -12.63
N LYS A 374 -44.06 29.08 -13.79
CA LYS A 374 -42.63 29.17 -14.06
C LYS A 374 -42.07 30.57 -14.24
N LEU A 375 -42.92 31.52 -14.70
CA LEU A 375 -42.45 32.89 -14.97
C LEU A 375 -42.19 33.70 -13.67
N GLU A 376 -42.81 33.33 -12.58
CA GLU A 376 -42.63 34.00 -11.28
C GLU A 376 -41.44 33.47 -10.51
N ALA A 377 -41.14 32.17 -10.61
CA ALA A 377 -40.00 31.57 -9.92
C ALA A 377 -38.62 32.01 -10.50
N GLU A 378 -38.50 32.13 -11.82
CA GLU A 378 -37.25 32.59 -12.47
C GLU A 378 -36.94 34.08 -12.16
N ARG A 379 -37.99 34.90 -11.99
CA ARG A 379 -37.80 36.30 -11.58
C ARG A 379 -37.26 36.41 -10.15
N LEU A 380 -37.71 35.54 -9.24
CA LEU A 380 -37.33 35.61 -7.83
C LEU A 380 -35.87 35.18 -7.58
N GLU A 381 -35.37 34.21 -8.35
CA GLU A 381 -33.96 33.77 -8.24
C GLU A 381 -33.00 34.78 -8.86
N THR A 382 -33.36 35.35 -10.00
CA THR A 382 -32.53 36.38 -10.66
C THR A 382 -32.46 37.65 -9.78
N GLU A 383 -33.53 37.99 -9.09
CA GLU A 383 -33.59 39.10 -8.16
C GLU A 383 -32.74 38.89 -6.90
N LYS A 384 -32.71 37.64 -6.37
CA LYS A 384 -31.82 37.26 -5.26
C LYS A 384 -30.35 37.33 -5.62
N PHE A 385 -29.95 36.84 -6.81
CA PHE A 385 -28.57 36.91 -7.27
C PHE A 385 -28.13 38.36 -7.60
N MET A 386 -29.02 39.18 -8.18
CA MET A 386 -28.75 40.60 -8.40
C MET A 386 -28.56 41.35 -7.07
N ASN A 387 -29.39 41.10 -6.09
CA ASN A 387 -29.28 41.72 -4.77
C ASN A 387 -27.99 41.33 -4.03
N ILE A 388 -27.52 40.08 -4.18
CA ILE A 388 -26.23 39.63 -3.60
C ILE A 388 -25.04 40.27 -4.34
N ALA A 389 -25.10 40.40 -5.66
CA ALA A 389 -24.06 41.03 -6.46
C ALA A 389 -23.97 42.55 -6.21
N GLU A 390 -25.13 43.25 -6.08
CA GLU A 390 -25.18 44.66 -5.73
C GLU A 390 -24.71 44.95 -4.30
N ASP A 391 -25.04 44.07 -3.32
CA ASP A 391 -24.54 44.20 -1.94
C ASP A 391 -23.02 43.97 -1.86
N LEU A 392 -22.49 43.03 -2.63
CA LEU A 392 -21.04 42.78 -2.79
C LEU A 392 -20.33 43.96 -3.44
N GLN A 393 -20.90 44.53 -4.50
CA GLN A 393 -20.32 45.67 -5.22
C GLN A 393 -20.38 46.97 -4.38
N ALA A 394 -21.49 47.18 -3.63
CA ALA A 394 -21.62 48.29 -2.71
C ALA A 394 -20.67 48.20 -1.50
N ARG A 395 -20.35 46.99 -1.05
CA ARG A 395 -19.37 46.76 0.04
C ARG A 395 -17.93 46.92 -0.42
N LEU A 396 -17.62 46.55 -1.67
CA LEU A 396 -16.27 46.67 -2.28
C LEU A 396 -15.93 48.10 -2.70
N SER A 397 -16.95 48.95 -2.99
CA SER A 397 -16.77 50.33 -3.45
C SER A 397 -16.76 51.42 -2.36
N ARG A 398 -16.91 51.06 -1.08
CA ARG A 398 -16.83 52.03 0.02
C ARG A 398 -15.39 52.38 0.39
N PRO A 399 -15.01 53.67 0.45
CA PRO A 399 -13.67 54.10 0.84
C PRO A 399 -13.39 53.77 2.31
N VAL A 400 -12.16 53.28 2.55
CA VAL A 400 -11.65 52.82 3.84
C VAL A 400 -11.62 53.97 4.87
N SER A 401 -12.40 53.89 5.94
CA SER A 401 -12.20 54.68 7.14
C SER A 401 -11.83 53.74 8.31
N LYS A 402 -10.86 54.22 9.10
CA LYS A 402 -10.19 53.60 10.24
C LYS A 402 -11.16 52.93 11.23
N ALA A 403 -11.25 51.59 11.23
CA ALA A 403 -11.62 50.79 12.40
C ALA A 403 -11.37 49.31 12.10
N GLY A 404 -10.49 48.66 12.85
CA GLY A 404 -9.95 47.33 12.65
C GLY A 404 -10.92 46.11 12.76
N LEU A 405 -12.25 46.33 12.91
CA LEU A 405 -13.24 45.22 12.91
C LEU A 405 -13.83 44.91 11.51
N LYS A 406 -13.73 45.85 10.56
CA LYS A 406 -14.31 45.70 9.22
C LYS A 406 -13.41 44.87 8.25
N ASP A 407 -12.15 44.71 8.57
CA ASP A 407 -11.22 43.97 7.72
C ASP A 407 -11.35 42.46 7.92
N ILE A 408 -11.77 41.99 9.09
CA ILE A 408 -12.04 40.55 9.37
C ILE A 408 -13.22 40.07 8.50
N ASP A 409 -14.26 40.86 8.34
CA ASP A 409 -15.40 40.51 7.48
C ASP A 409 -15.00 40.40 5.98
N ARG A 410 -14.03 41.19 5.53
CA ARG A 410 -13.52 41.13 4.15
C ARG A 410 -12.73 39.83 3.89
N PHE A 411 -11.95 39.37 4.85
CA PHE A 411 -11.19 38.14 4.71
C PHE A 411 -12.09 36.90 4.84
N ASN A 412 -13.12 36.90 5.64
CA ASN A 412 -14.14 35.86 5.71
C ASN A 412 -14.92 35.72 4.38
N VAL A 413 -15.21 36.85 3.71
CA VAL A 413 -15.82 36.86 2.37
C VAL A 413 -14.84 36.29 1.32
N LEU A 414 -13.55 36.64 1.42
CA LEU A 414 -12.50 36.11 0.55
C LEU A 414 -12.34 34.59 0.71
N GLU A 415 -12.36 34.11 1.94
CA GLU A 415 -12.27 32.67 2.22
C GLU A 415 -13.43 31.92 1.59
N ARG A 416 -14.66 32.37 1.77
CA ARG A 416 -15.85 31.75 1.15
C ARG A 416 -15.83 31.81 -0.37
N LEU A 417 -15.32 32.86 -0.98
CA LEU A 417 -15.18 32.98 -2.43
C LEU A 417 -14.13 32.00 -2.97
N CYS A 418 -12.98 31.84 -2.29
CA CYS A 418 -11.95 30.90 -2.67
C CYS A 418 -12.41 29.44 -2.49
N GLU A 419 -13.18 29.14 -1.44
CA GLU A 419 -13.76 27.80 -1.23
C GLU A 419 -14.78 27.46 -2.31
N GLN A 420 -15.67 28.39 -2.65
CA GLN A 420 -16.62 28.18 -3.74
C GLN A 420 -15.92 28.07 -5.10
N TYR A 421 -14.92 28.90 -5.37
CA TYR A 421 -14.12 28.78 -6.59
C TYR A 421 -13.49 27.39 -6.72
N TYR A 422 -12.90 26.85 -5.65
CA TYR A 422 -12.26 25.54 -5.67
C TYR A 422 -13.26 24.37 -5.86
N VAL A 423 -14.44 24.46 -5.26
CA VAL A 423 -15.50 23.44 -5.38
C VAL A 423 -16.04 23.35 -6.81
N TYR A 424 -16.11 24.49 -7.51
CA TYR A 424 -16.72 24.60 -8.84
C TYR A 424 -15.70 24.70 -9.97
N GLU A 425 -14.40 24.80 -9.68
CA GLU A 425 -13.34 24.78 -10.69
C GLU A 425 -13.32 23.42 -11.39
N GLY A 426 -13.71 23.40 -12.68
CA GLY A 426 -13.78 22.18 -13.49
C GLY A 426 -15.17 21.52 -13.53
N THR A 427 -16.21 22.13 -12.99
CA THR A 427 -17.60 21.65 -13.12
C THR A 427 -18.40 22.56 -14.06
N ASP A 428 -19.27 21.92 -14.86
CA ASP A 428 -20.17 22.66 -15.82
C ASP A 428 -21.36 23.36 -15.13
N ASN A 429 -21.40 23.38 -13.78
CA ASN A 429 -22.56 23.81 -13.00
C ASN A 429 -22.63 25.32 -12.73
N LEU A 430 -21.62 26.10 -13.14
CA LEU A 430 -21.66 27.56 -13.05
C LEU A 430 -21.80 28.17 -14.44
N GLN A 431 -22.71 29.14 -14.58
CA GLN A 431 -22.78 29.92 -15.83
C GLN A 431 -21.38 30.51 -16.13
N PRO A 432 -20.86 30.37 -17.37
CA PRO A 432 -19.49 30.76 -17.73
C PRO A 432 -19.13 32.19 -17.37
N LYS A 433 -20.12 33.06 -17.26
CA LYS A 433 -19.96 34.48 -16.93
C LYS A 433 -19.63 34.69 -15.45
N VAL A 434 -20.30 33.98 -14.54
CA VAL A 434 -20.07 34.05 -13.09
C VAL A 434 -18.71 33.43 -12.73
N LEU A 435 -18.38 32.30 -13.34
CA LEU A 435 -17.07 31.66 -13.15
C LEU A 435 -15.93 32.57 -13.62
N LYS A 436 -16.10 33.26 -14.77
CA LYS A 436 -15.11 34.20 -15.29
C LYS A 436 -14.91 35.39 -14.36
N GLU A 437 -15.98 35.87 -13.75
CA GLU A 437 -15.94 37.02 -12.82
C GLU A 437 -15.31 36.66 -11.47
N VAL A 438 -15.67 35.51 -10.88
CA VAL A 438 -15.03 34.96 -9.68
C VAL A 438 -13.56 34.68 -9.92
N LYS A 439 -13.22 34.10 -11.07
CA LYS A 439 -11.83 33.84 -11.48
C LYS A 439 -11.04 35.13 -11.61
N SER A 440 -11.60 36.17 -12.22
CA SER A 440 -10.97 37.50 -12.34
C SER A 440 -10.70 38.13 -10.99
N ILE A 441 -11.63 37.98 -10.03
CA ILE A 441 -11.47 38.49 -8.66
C ILE A 441 -10.36 37.74 -7.91
N VAL A 442 -10.34 36.40 -7.99
CA VAL A 442 -9.33 35.55 -7.34
C VAL A 442 -7.94 35.79 -7.97
N GLU A 443 -7.85 35.92 -9.29
CA GLU A 443 -6.59 36.22 -9.98
C GLU A 443 -6.10 37.65 -9.68
N GLY A 444 -7.01 38.63 -9.56
CA GLY A 444 -6.68 39.98 -9.13
C GLY A 444 -6.09 40.01 -7.71
N LEU A 445 -6.68 39.26 -6.79
CA LEU A 445 -6.21 39.14 -5.40
C LEU A 445 -4.88 38.41 -5.29
N ARG A 446 -4.61 37.45 -6.17
CA ARG A 446 -3.34 36.70 -6.25
C ARG A 446 -2.14 37.62 -6.51
N GLY A 447 -2.30 38.69 -7.32
CA GLY A 447 -1.26 39.65 -7.70
C GLY A 447 -1.21 40.93 -6.84
N ASP A 448 -2.19 41.17 -5.99
CA ASP A 448 -2.32 42.45 -5.26
C ASP A 448 -1.42 42.51 -4.00
N ARG A 449 -0.21 43.04 -4.17
CA ARG A 449 0.73 43.29 -3.09
C ARG A 449 0.16 44.24 -1.99
N LYS A 450 -0.82 45.08 -2.31
CA LYS A 450 -1.41 46.00 -1.35
C LYS A 450 -2.30 45.27 -0.36
N THR A 451 -3.11 44.34 -0.86
CA THR A 451 -3.95 43.45 -0.04
C THR A 451 -3.10 42.52 0.83
N GLN A 452 -2.03 41.95 0.28
CA GLN A 452 -1.09 41.10 1.04
C GLN A 452 -0.43 41.85 2.19
N ARG A 453 0.07 43.08 1.97
CA ARG A 453 0.63 43.93 3.02
C ARG A 453 -0.44 44.37 4.05
N GLY A 454 -1.70 44.57 3.63
CA GLY A 454 -2.80 44.85 4.53
C GLY A 454 -3.07 43.71 5.49
N LEU A 455 -3.00 42.45 4.99
CA LEU A 455 -3.15 41.26 5.82
C LEU A 455 -1.97 41.08 6.80
N GLU A 456 -0.73 41.29 6.35
CA GLU A 456 0.45 41.26 7.23
C GLU A 456 0.34 42.32 8.35
N ALA A 457 -0.07 43.55 8.02
CA ALA A 457 -0.24 44.62 9.00
C ALA A 457 -1.36 44.30 10.01
N MET A 458 -2.42 43.65 9.57
CA MET A 458 -3.50 43.21 10.45
C MET A 458 -3.04 42.12 11.42
N LEU A 459 -2.27 41.12 10.93
CA LEU A 459 -1.69 40.10 11.79
C LEU A 459 -0.70 40.67 12.79
N ASP A 460 0.09 41.67 12.40
CA ASP A 460 0.99 42.38 13.32
C ASP A 460 0.22 43.13 14.41
N GLN A 461 -0.93 43.69 14.09
CA GLN A 461 -1.78 44.38 15.09
C GLN A 461 -2.47 43.40 16.04
N THR A 462 -2.88 42.22 15.54
CA THR A 462 -3.69 41.25 16.31
C THR A 462 -2.89 40.17 17.00
N MET A 463 -1.65 39.92 16.56
CA MET A 463 -0.77 38.84 17.02
C MET A 463 0.64 39.33 17.39
N ASP A 464 0.72 40.39 18.18
CA ASP A 464 1.97 40.90 18.78
C ASP A 464 3.12 41.02 17.77
N SER A 465 2.86 41.67 16.63
CA SER A 465 3.83 41.94 15.55
C SER A 465 4.44 40.65 14.96
N VAL A 466 3.65 39.59 14.83
CA VAL A 466 4.10 38.25 14.41
C VAL A 466 4.83 38.23 13.08
N MET A 467 4.36 38.99 12.08
CA MET A 467 4.97 39.03 10.74
C MET A 467 6.29 39.82 10.75
N SER A 468 6.29 40.97 11.44
CA SER A 468 7.51 41.78 11.60
C SER A 468 8.61 41.02 12.33
N ARG A 469 8.28 40.32 13.40
CA ARG A 469 9.22 39.47 14.15
C ARG A 469 9.70 38.27 13.30
N LEU A 470 8.80 37.63 12.56
CA LEU A 470 9.14 36.51 11.69
C LEU A 470 10.13 36.94 10.59
N ARG A 471 9.92 38.10 9.98
CA ARG A 471 10.85 38.65 8.96
C ARG A 471 12.20 39.00 9.54
N ALA A 472 12.27 39.51 10.78
CA ALA A 472 13.51 39.80 11.48
C ALA A 472 14.29 38.52 11.84
N GLU A 473 13.60 37.48 12.27
CA GLU A 473 14.20 36.21 12.72
C GLU A 473 14.67 35.33 11.56
N PHE A 474 13.93 35.34 10.44
CA PHE A 474 14.23 34.50 9.27
C PHE A 474 14.46 35.31 7.99
N PRO A 475 15.44 36.21 7.94
CA PRO A 475 15.66 37.13 6.80
C PRO A 475 16.03 36.39 5.49
N SER A 476 16.47 35.14 5.56
CA SER A 476 16.81 34.31 4.41
C SER A 476 15.61 33.61 3.75
N TRP A 477 14.42 33.72 4.32
CA TRP A 477 13.25 33.07 3.74
C TRP A 477 12.78 33.79 2.47
N LYS A 478 12.15 33.02 1.59
CA LYS A 478 11.55 33.54 0.36
C LYS A 478 10.21 34.22 0.68
N GLU A 479 9.82 35.20 -0.11
CA GLU A 479 8.54 35.91 0.04
C GLU A 479 7.35 34.94 0.02
N ASP A 480 7.39 33.89 -0.78
CA ASP A 480 6.41 32.80 -0.80
C ASP A 480 6.25 32.06 0.55
N ASP A 481 7.31 31.98 1.36
CA ASP A 481 7.26 31.33 2.67
C ASP A 481 6.64 32.27 3.72
N PHE A 482 6.92 33.57 3.62
CA PHE A 482 6.25 34.60 4.44
C PHE A 482 4.78 34.69 4.13
N LEU A 483 4.39 34.69 2.85
CA LEU A 483 3.00 34.66 2.43
C LEU A 483 2.26 33.40 2.90
N LEU A 484 2.94 32.24 2.82
CA LEU A 484 2.36 30.99 3.32
C LEU A 484 2.14 31.03 4.84
N PHE A 485 3.10 31.57 5.59
CA PHE A 485 2.94 31.78 7.02
C PHE A 485 1.76 32.74 7.30
N CYS A 486 1.74 33.88 6.62
CA CYS A 486 0.72 34.90 6.74
C CYS A 486 -0.70 34.34 6.54
N PHE A 487 -0.93 33.62 5.44
CA PHE A 487 -2.24 33.01 5.14
C PHE A 487 -2.63 31.92 6.16
N THR A 488 -1.66 31.12 6.60
CA THR A 488 -1.91 30.07 7.59
C THR A 488 -2.25 30.66 8.96
N ALA A 489 -1.50 31.68 9.39
CA ALA A 489 -1.73 32.38 10.66
C ALA A 489 -3.05 33.19 10.65
N ALA A 490 -3.48 33.67 9.47
CA ALA A 490 -4.77 34.29 9.28
C ALA A 490 -5.95 33.29 9.34
N GLY A 491 -5.70 31.99 9.44
CA GLY A 491 -6.71 30.95 9.56
C GLY A 491 -7.31 30.45 8.25
N PHE A 492 -6.71 30.80 7.09
CA PHE A 492 -7.22 30.34 5.80
C PHE A 492 -7.06 28.85 5.63
N SER A 493 -8.07 28.21 5.03
CA SER A 493 -8.03 26.80 4.69
C SER A 493 -6.94 26.49 3.66
N SER A 494 -6.44 25.27 3.65
CA SER A 494 -5.47 24.82 2.63
C SER A 494 -6.02 24.97 1.20
N THR A 495 -7.33 24.94 1.04
CA THR A 495 -8.04 25.15 -0.22
C THR A 495 -7.94 26.62 -0.65
N THR A 496 -8.20 27.54 0.25
CA THR A 496 -8.09 28.99 0.01
C THR A 496 -6.65 29.39 -0.29
N ILE A 497 -5.68 28.88 0.48
CA ILE A 497 -4.25 29.11 0.26
C ILE A 497 -3.81 28.58 -1.10
N SER A 498 -4.29 27.40 -1.50
CA SER A 498 -4.06 26.80 -2.82
C SER A 498 -4.50 27.75 -3.94
N ALA A 499 -5.72 28.28 -3.84
CA ALA A 499 -6.27 29.24 -4.79
C ALA A 499 -5.44 30.55 -4.84
N LEU A 500 -5.10 31.13 -3.69
CA LEU A 500 -4.36 32.39 -3.59
C LEU A 500 -2.90 32.27 -4.05
N MET A 501 -2.23 31.16 -3.76
CA MET A 501 -0.83 30.94 -4.15
C MET A 501 -0.67 30.30 -5.53
N GLY A 502 -1.74 29.81 -6.15
CA GLY A 502 -1.72 29.12 -7.43
C GLY A 502 -0.92 27.82 -7.42
N LYS A 503 -1.01 27.07 -6.32
CA LYS A 503 -0.33 25.78 -6.12
C LYS A 503 -1.36 24.72 -5.78
N GLU A 504 -1.09 23.46 -6.10
CA GLU A 504 -1.98 22.37 -5.71
C GLU A 504 -2.12 22.23 -4.19
N LYS A 505 -3.29 21.80 -3.72
CA LYS A 505 -3.60 21.64 -2.31
C LYS A 505 -2.63 20.71 -1.57
N SER A 506 -2.22 19.62 -2.22
CA SER A 506 -1.20 18.68 -1.73
C SER A 506 0.14 19.36 -1.50
N VAL A 507 0.54 20.25 -2.42
CA VAL A 507 1.76 21.04 -2.34
C VAL A 507 1.69 22.04 -1.18
N ILE A 508 0.53 22.72 -1.01
CA ILE A 508 0.34 23.64 0.12
C ILE A 508 0.44 22.90 1.44
N TYR A 509 -0.26 21.76 1.58
CA TYR A 509 -0.19 20.94 2.79
C TYR A 509 1.25 20.57 3.16
N ASN A 510 2.01 20.04 2.19
CA ASN A 510 3.40 19.67 2.38
C ASN A 510 4.31 20.88 2.69
N ARG A 511 4.05 22.04 2.08
CA ARG A 511 4.80 23.28 2.36
C ARG A 511 4.51 23.81 3.75
N VAL A 512 3.26 23.81 4.22
CA VAL A 512 2.90 24.18 5.60
C VAL A 512 3.57 23.25 6.60
N TRP A 513 3.54 21.96 6.36
CA TRP A 513 4.23 20.99 7.21
C TRP A 513 5.75 21.26 7.29
N ARG A 514 6.41 21.49 6.15
CA ARG A 514 7.83 21.84 6.09
C ARG A 514 8.12 23.19 6.77
N LEU A 515 7.23 24.15 6.62
CA LEU A 515 7.35 25.47 7.26
C LEU A 515 7.35 25.31 8.79
N LYS A 516 6.39 24.55 9.35
CA LYS A 516 6.36 24.20 10.77
C LYS A 516 7.63 23.46 11.22
N GLY A 517 8.10 22.49 10.44
CA GLY A 517 9.33 21.76 10.71
C GLY A 517 10.56 22.65 10.74
N ARG A 518 10.69 23.63 9.81
CA ARG A 518 11.80 24.60 9.79
C ARG A 518 11.78 25.54 11.00
N ILE A 519 10.60 25.98 11.43
CA ILE A 519 10.45 26.79 12.64
C ILE A 519 10.81 25.96 13.88
N SER A 520 10.30 24.74 13.99
CA SER A 520 10.57 23.84 15.11
C SER A 520 12.05 23.48 15.25
N ALA A 521 12.75 23.29 14.12
CA ALA A 521 14.16 22.93 14.06
C ALA A 521 15.11 24.15 14.19
N SER A 522 14.58 25.37 14.26
CA SER A 522 15.40 26.57 14.41
C SER A 522 15.83 26.79 15.86
N ASP A 523 16.95 27.47 16.04
CA ASP A 523 17.45 27.91 17.37
C ASP A 523 16.78 29.21 17.84
N SER A 524 15.71 29.65 17.17
CA SER A 524 14.97 30.87 17.51
C SER A 524 14.34 30.77 18.90
N PRO A 525 14.59 31.75 19.79
CA PRO A 525 13.92 31.81 21.09
C PRO A 525 12.41 32.04 20.99
N GLN A 526 11.92 32.44 19.81
CA GLN A 526 10.51 32.73 19.56
C GLN A 526 9.78 31.60 18.79
N LYS A 527 10.42 30.43 18.61
CA LYS A 527 9.85 29.33 17.81
C LYS A 527 8.46 28.89 18.28
N GLU A 528 8.24 28.78 19.60
CA GLU A 528 6.94 28.40 20.18
C GLU A 528 5.86 29.45 19.88
N PHE A 529 6.23 30.72 19.88
CA PHE A 529 5.32 31.82 19.51
C PHE A 529 4.89 31.71 18.04
N PHE A 530 5.82 31.46 17.12
CA PHE A 530 5.50 31.29 15.71
C PHE A 530 4.70 30.02 15.43
N LEU A 531 5.01 28.90 16.11
CA LEU A 531 4.23 27.66 15.99
C LEU A 531 2.80 27.84 16.52
N SER A 532 2.63 28.52 17.65
CA SER A 532 1.32 28.81 18.21
C SER A 532 0.46 29.68 17.29
N ALA A 533 1.07 30.59 16.51
CA ALA A 533 0.37 31.37 15.51
C ALA A 533 -0.15 30.55 14.33
N LEU A 534 0.52 29.41 14.01
CA LEU A 534 0.11 28.48 12.96
C LEU A 534 -0.88 27.41 13.43
N ASP A 535 -1.09 27.22 14.73
CA ASP A 535 -1.95 26.19 15.32
C ASP A 535 -3.30 26.73 15.82
N LYS A 536 -3.53 28.03 15.74
CA LYS A 536 -4.85 28.62 16.01
C LYS A 536 -5.82 28.23 14.91
N LYS A 537 -6.68 27.24 15.18
CA LYS A 537 -7.91 26.98 14.44
C LYS A 537 -9.01 27.91 14.92
#